data_0e10f927d208972331ba5d06f60885b8
#
_entry.id   0e10f927d208972331ba5d06f60885b8
#
_cell.length_a   1.000
_cell.length_b   1.000
_cell.length_c   1.000
_cell.angle_alpha   90.00
_cell.angle_beta   90.00
_cell.angle_gamma   90.00
#
_symmetry.space_group_name_H-M   'P 1'
#
loop_
_entity.id
_entity.type
_entity.pdbx_description
1 polymer ?
#
loop_
_entity_poly.entity_id
_entity_poly.type
_entity_poly.pdbx_seq_one_letter_code
_entity_poly.pdbx_strand_id
1 'polypeptide(L)'
;MLRINELKLPLHHSDADFTTAVLARLEIAPEALLETRIFKRSYDARKKSNILLIYQLDVTLTDAAEQQALAALENTPSKRGVRLSPDTNYKLPVKVDTNFPSTEQQRPVVIGFGPCGILAALSLAQMGLKPIVLERGKDVRQRTKDTWGLWRKRKLNPESNVQFGEGGAGTFSDGKLYSQVKDQRFLGRKVLTEFVKAGAPEEIMYVSKPHIGTFKLVKMVETMRAEI
;
A
#
# COMPACT_ATOMS: atom_id res chain seq x y z
N MET A 1 -13.92 3.43 -15.80
CA MET A 1 -13.13 2.29 -15.25
C MET A 1 -14.02 1.43 -14.33
N LEU A 2 -14.04 0.13 -14.52
CA LEU A 2 -14.88 -0.81 -13.79
C LEU A 2 -14.04 -1.69 -12.86
N ARG A 3 -14.63 -2.15 -11.74
CA ARG A 3 -14.03 -3.11 -10.82
C ARG A 3 -14.74 -4.45 -10.90
N ILE A 4 -13.98 -5.49 -11.22
CA ILE A 4 -14.43 -6.88 -11.17
C ILE A 4 -14.05 -7.45 -9.80
N ASN A 5 -15.01 -8.01 -9.08
CA ASN A 5 -14.78 -8.70 -7.82
C ASN A 5 -14.84 -10.22 -8.02
N GLU A 6 -14.04 -10.95 -7.24
CA GLU A 6 -14.07 -12.41 -7.17
C GLU A 6 -13.89 -13.13 -8.51
N LEU A 7 -13.02 -12.65 -9.39
CA LEU A 7 -12.60 -13.44 -10.53
C LEU A 7 -11.72 -14.59 -10.03
N LYS A 8 -12.16 -15.82 -10.26
CA LYS A 8 -11.53 -17.04 -9.75
C LYS A 8 -10.81 -17.76 -10.87
N LEU A 9 -9.52 -18.06 -10.66
CA LEU A 9 -8.70 -18.79 -11.63
C LEU A 9 -7.90 -19.90 -10.91
N PRO A 10 -7.56 -20.99 -11.60
CA PRO A 10 -6.65 -22.01 -11.06
C PRO A 10 -5.30 -21.40 -10.68
N LEU A 11 -4.59 -22.04 -9.75
CA LEU A 11 -3.28 -21.56 -9.28
C LEU A 11 -2.25 -21.37 -10.42
N HIS A 12 -2.28 -22.23 -11.43
CA HIS A 12 -1.34 -22.25 -12.56
C HIS A 12 -2.02 -21.81 -13.88
N HIS A 13 -2.91 -20.82 -13.83
CA HIS A 13 -3.47 -20.24 -15.05
C HIS A 13 -2.43 -19.43 -15.83
N SER A 14 -2.58 -19.38 -17.13
CA SER A 14 -1.79 -18.53 -18.02
C SER A 14 -2.34 -17.10 -18.09
N ASP A 15 -1.55 -16.18 -18.65
CA ASP A 15 -2.02 -14.81 -18.94
C ASP A 15 -3.17 -14.82 -19.97
N ALA A 16 -3.20 -15.79 -20.88
CA ALA A 16 -4.29 -15.97 -21.81
C ALA A 16 -5.59 -16.39 -21.11
N ASP A 17 -5.51 -17.31 -20.14
CA ASP A 17 -6.67 -17.71 -19.33
C ASP A 17 -7.19 -16.53 -18.51
N PHE A 18 -6.28 -15.73 -17.96
CA PHE A 18 -6.62 -14.52 -17.21
C PHE A 18 -7.40 -13.53 -18.07
N THR A 19 -6.86 -13.20 -19.25
CA THR A 19 -7.51 -12.28 -20.19
C THR A 19 -8.87 -12.83 -20.65
N THR A 20 -8.94 -14.10 -21.03
CA THR A 20 -10.19 -14.75 -21.45
C THR A 20 -11.24 -14.68 -20.33
N ALA A 21 -10.87 -14.91 -19.09
CA ALA A 21 -11.79 -14.83 -17.95
C ALA A 21 -12.31 -13.40 -17.71
N VAL A 22 -11.46 -12.37 -17.93
CA VAL A 22 -11.87 -10.96 -17.84
C VAL A 22 -12.89 -10.64 -18.93
N LEU A 23 -12.59 -10.99 -20.18
CA LEU A 23 -13.49 -10.76 -21.33
C LEU A 23 -14.82 -11.46 -21.13
N ALA A 24 -14.81 -12.72 -20.72
CA ALA A 24 -16.02 -13.49 -20.45
C ALA A 24 -16.85 -12.90 -19.28
N ARG A 25 -16.18 -12.39 -18.24
CA ARG A 25 -16.86 -11.76 -17.09
C ARG A 25 -17.60 -10.48 -17.51
N LEU A 26 -17.04 -9.72 -18.42
CA LEU A 26 -17.60 -8.44 -18.90
C LEU A 26 -18.48 -8.61 -20.15
N GLU A 27 -18.43 -9.78 -20.81
CA GLU A 27 -19.09 -10.06 -22.09
C GLU A 27 -18.72 -9.05 -23.18
N ILE A 28 -17.43 -8.77 -23.31
CA ILE A 28 -16.87 -7.82 -24.27
C ILE A 28 -15.93 -8.49 -25.27
N ALA A 29 -15.73 -7.85 -26.42
CA ALA A 29 -14.72 -8.24 -27.39
C ALA A 29 -13.31 -7.84 -26.91
N PRO A 30 -12.26 -8.55 -27.34
CA PRO A 30 -10.88 -8.28 -26.92
C PRO A 30 -10.44 -6.82 -27.14
N GLU A 31 -10.86 -6.21 -28.25
CA GLU A 31 -10.49 -4.86 -28.65
C GLU A 31 -11.10 -3.78 -27.74
N ALA A 32 -12.11 -4.14 -26.96
CA ALA A 32 -12.76 -3.24 -26.00
C ALA A 32 -11.98 -3.13 -24.67
N LEU A 33 -11.08 -4.07 -24.37
CA LEU A 33 -10.27 -4.09 -23.16
C LEU A 33 -8.96 -3.33 -23.40
N LEU A 34 -8.79 -2.17 -22.75
CA LEU A 34 -7.60 -1.33 -22.89
C LEU A 34 -6.54 -1.65 -21.85
N GLU A 35 -6.93 -1.83 -20.57
CA GLU A 35 -6.01 -2.10 -19.47
C GLU A 35 -6.70 -2.95 -18.41
N THR A 36 -5.91 -3.84 -17.78
CA THR A 36 -6.31 -4.58 -16.59
C THR A 36 -5.29 -4.38 -15.50
N ARG A 37 -5.72 -3.92 -14.33
CA ARG A 37 -4.89 -3.71 -13.15
C ARG A 37 -5.37 -4.59 -12.00
N ILE A 38 -4.45 -5.35 -11.41
CA ILE A 38 -4.76 -6.15 -10.22
C ILE A 38 -4.87 -5.21 -9.01
N PHE A 39 -6.09 -5.08 -8.48
CA PHE A 39 -6.33 -4.33 -7.25
C PHE A 39 -6.06 -5.17 -6.00
N LYS A 40 -6.48 -6.45 -6.03
CA LYS A 40 -6.22 -7.41 -4.95
C LYS A 40 -6.13 -8.82 -5.50
N ARG A 41 -5.20 -9.61 -4.96
CA ARG A 41 -5.06 -11.04 -5.21
C ARG A 41 -5.01 -11.80 -3.89
N SER A 42 -5.81 -12.83 -3.77
CA SER A 42 -5.86 -13.70 -2.59
C SER A 42 -5.97 -15.16 -3.03
N TYR A 43 -5.84 -16.07 -2.07
CA TYR A 43 -5.96 -17.50 -2.30
C TYR A 43 -7.27 -18.04 -1.70
N ASP A 44 -7.94 -18.93 -2.41
CA ASP A 44 -8.94 -19.84 -1.84
C ASP A 44 -8.32 -21.23 -1.74
N ALA A 45 -7.85 -21.58 -0.55
CA ALA A 45 -7.20 -22.85 -0.25
C ALA A 45 -8.08 -23.77 0.63
N ARG A 46 -9.40 -23.53 0.68
CA ARG A 46 -10.32 -24.37 1.45
C ARG A 46 -10.33 -25.83 0.98
N LYS A 47 -10.10 -26.04 -0.32
CA LYS A 47 -9.92 -27.39 -0.90
C LYS A 47 -8.46 -27.54 -1.35
N LYS A 48 -7.68 -28.38 -0.66
CA LYS A 48 -6.25 -28.60 -0.97
C LYS A 48 -6.01 -29.09 -2.41
N SER A 49 -6.93 -29.88 -2.96
CA SER A 49 -6.86 -30.39 -4.34
C SER A 49 -7.26 -29.37 -5.41
N ASN A 50 -7.80 -28.22 -5.03
CA ASN A 50 -8.25 -27.19 -5.95
C ASN A 50 -8.04 -25.80 -5.32
N ILE A 51 -6.80 -25.35 -5.32
CA ILE A 51 -6.44 -23.99 -4.85
C ILE A 51 -6.70 -23.01 -5.99
N LEU A 52 -7.45 -21.96 -5.67
CA LEU A 52 -7.79 -20.90 -6.62
C LEU A 52 -7.14 -19.57 -6.22
N LEU A 53 -6.75 -18.82 -7.21
CA LEU A 53 -6.45 -17.39 -7.09
C LEU A 53 -7.75 -16.60 -7.25
N ILE A 54 -7.99 -15.70 -6.32
CA ILE A 54 -9.16 -14.81 -6.31
C ILE A 54 -8.66 -13.40 -6.57
N TYR A 55 -9.09 -12.85 -7.69
CA TYR A 55 -8.72 -11.51 -8.13
C TYR A 55 -9.83 -10.50 -7.89
N GLN A 56 -9.43 -9.31 -7.51
CA GLN A 56 -10.19 -8.08 -7.67
C GLN A 56 -9.41 -7.21 -8.66
N LEU A 57 -10.05 -6.81 -9.74
CA LEU A 57 -9.41 -6.13 -10.86
C LEU A 57 -10.05 -4.79 -11.12
N ASP A 58 -9.25 -3.80 -11.47
CA ASP A 58 -9.72 -2.58 -12.12
C ASP A 58 -9.45 -2.69 -13.61
N VAL A 59 -10.47 -2.46 -14.42
CA VAL A 59 -10.38 -2.58 -15.88
C VAL A 59 -10.77 -1.27 -16.54
N THR A 60 -9.99 -0.88 -17.54
CA THR A 60 -10.25 0.26 -18.42
C THR A 60 -10.73 -0.28 -19.75
N LEU A 61 -11.86 0.21 -20.20
CA LEU A 61 -12.50 -0.19 -21.45
C LEU A 61 -12.55 1.00 -22.41
N THR A 62 -12.84 0.72 -23.67
CA THR A 62 -13.28 1.77 -24.61
C THR A 62 -14.56 2.42 -24.11
N ASP A 63 -14.80 3.69 -24.44
CA ASP A 63 -15.96 4.46 -23.96
C ASP A 63 -17.29 3.75 -24.27
N ALA A 64 -17.43 3.21 -25.48
CA ALA A 64 -18.63 2.48 -25.89
C ALA A 64 -18.88 1.24 -25.04
N ALA A 65 -17.83 0.45 -24.79
CA ALA A 65 -17.92 -0.77 -23.98
C ALA A 65 -18.15 -0.44 -22.49
N GLU A 66 -17.57 0.65 -21.97
CA GLU A 66 -17.81 1.08 -20.58
C GLU A 66 -19.27 1.51 -20.40
N GLN A 67 -19.83 2.28 -21.32
CA GLN A 67 -21.25 2.67 -21.27
C GLN A 67 -22.19 1.46 -21.35
N GLN A 68 -21.91 0.52 -22.25
CA GLN A 68 -22.70 -0.71 -22.38
C GLN A 68 -22.64 -1.55 -21.09
N ALA A 69 -21.44 -1.72 -20.52
CA ALA A 69 -21.25 -2.46 -19.28
C ALA A 69 -21.96 -1.78 -18.09
N LEU A 70 -21.92 -0.45 -17.99
CA LEU A 70 -22.65 0.31 -16.97
C LEU A 70 -24.16 0.16 -17.10
N ALA A 71 -24.72 0.28 -18.31
CA ALA A 71 -26.13 0.06 -18.55
C ALA A 71 -26.59 -1.37 -18.19
N ALA A 72 -25.74 -2.37 -18.44
CA ALA A 72 -25.99 -3.75 -18.04
C ALA A 72 -25.98 -3.94 -16.51
N LEU A 73 -25.17 -3.15 -15.77
CA LEU A 73 -25.13 -3.17 -14.30
C LEU A 73 -26.41 -2.59 -13.67
N GLU A 74 -27.00 -1.56 -14.26
CA GLU A 74 -28.27 -0.97 -13.78
C GLU A 74 -29.40 -2.00 -13.82
N ASN A 75 -29.42 -2.85 -14.86
CA ASN A 75 -30.45 -3.89 -15.04
C ASN A 75 -30.17 -5.16 -14.21
N THR A 76 -28.93 -5.41 -13.78
CA THR A 76 -28.57 -6.66 -13.05
C THR A 76 -27.41 -6.43 -12.08
N PRO A 77 -27.58 -5.61 -11.01
CA PRO A 77 -26.46 -5.12 -10.20
C PRO A 77 -25.64 -6.18 -9.46
N SER A 78 -26.24 -7.32 -9.13
CA SER A 78 -25.60 -8.26 -8.19
C SER A 78 -25.01 -9.52 -8.81
N LYS A 79 -25.38 -9.87 -10.03
CA LYS A 79 -25.04 -11.19 -10.60
C LYS A 79 -23.60 -11.33 -11.11
N ARG A 80 -22.92 -10.23 -11.48
CA ARG A 80 -21.59 -10.30 -12.12
C ARG A 80 -20.42 -9.92 -11.21
N GLY A 81 -20.66 -9.37 -10.02
CA GLY A 81 -19.61 -8.85 -9.16
C GLY A 81 -18.80 -7.72 -9.81
N VAL A 82 -19.40 -7.00 -10.76
CA VAL A 82 -18.81 -5.84 -11.45
C VAL A 82 -19.46 -4.58 -10.90
N ARG A 83 -18.70 -3.53 -10.73
CA ARG A 83 -19.18 -2.22 -10.27
C ARG A 83 -18.26 -1.11 -10.78
N LEU A 84 -18.69 0.14 -10.65
CA LEU A 84 -17.81 1.28 -10.89
C LEU A 84 -16.62 1.22 -9.92
N SER A 85 -15.42 1.43 -10.44
CA SER A 85 -14.21 1.48 -9.60
C SER A 85 -14.23 2.75 -8.75
N PRO A 86 -14.08 2.67 -7.42
CA PRO A 86 -13.98 3.85 -6.59
C PRO A 86 -12.65 4.59 -6.83
N ASP A 87 -12.66 5.91 -6.68
CA ASP A 87 -11.41 6.68 -6.62
C ASP A 87 -10.63 6.30 -5.36
N THR A 88 -9.46 5.69 -5.55
CA THR A 88 -8.58 5.26 -4.47
C THR A 88 -7.36 6.17 -4.31
N ASN A 89 -7.31 7.28 -5.05
CA ASN A 89 -6.22 8.22 -5.01
C ASN A 89 -6.30 9.07 -3.73
N TYR A 90 -5.20 9.14 -3.01
CA TYR A 90 -5.10 10.04 -1.88
C TYR A 90 -4.96 11.48 -2.33
N LYS A 91 -5.80 12.34 -1.81
CA LYS A 91 -5.73 13.80 -2.05
C LYS A 91 -5.20 14.46 -0.78
N LEU A 92 -4.12 15.23 -0.93
CA LEU A 92 -3.59 16.03 0.18
C LEU A 92 -4.67 17.04 0.61
N PRO A 93 -4.98 17.13 1.91
CA PRO A 93 -6.02 18.03 2.41
C PRO A 93 -5.65 19.52 2.23
N VAL A 94 -4.36 19.81 2.21
CA VAL A 94 -3.84 21.17 2.01
C VAL A 94 -2.49 21.09 1.29
N LYS A 95 -2.15 22.13 0.56
CA LYS A 95 -0.80 22.40 0.05
C LYS A 95 -0.51 23.86 0.32
N VAL A 96 0.54 24.12 1.09
CA VAL A 96 0.92 25.48 1.46
C VAL A 96 1.85 26.09 0.40
N ASP A 97 1.97 27.41 0.44
CA ASP A 97 2.87 28.18 -0.43
C ASP A 97 4.34 27.80 -0.16
N THR A 98 5.18 27.95 -1.18
CA THR A 98 6.63 27.69 -1.11
C THR A 98 7.35 28.57 -0.07
N ASN A 99 6.78 29.73 0.26
CA ASN A 99 7.30 30.66 1.28
C ASN A 99 6.99 30.25 2.73
N PHE A 100 6.30 29.13 2.93
CA PHE A 100 6.07 28.61 4.29
C PHE A 100 7.38 28.11 4.94
N PRO A 101 7.66 28.36 6.22
CA PRO A 101 6.90 29.26 7.10
C PRO A 101 7.24 30.72 6.86
N SER A 102 6.25 31.60 6.96
CA SER A 102 6.50 33.05 7.15
C SER A 102 6.99 33.31 8.57
N THR A 103 7.43 34.55 8.84
CA THR A 103 7.96 34.95 10.16
C THR A 103 6.96 34.72 11.33
N GLU A 104 5.67 34.69 11.05
CA GLU A 104 4.61 34.50 12.06
C GLU A 104 4.11 33.05 12.15
N GLN A 105 4.50 32.19 11.21
CA GLN A 105 4.02 30.79 11.14
C GLN A 105 5.01 29.84 11.79
N GLN A 106 4.48 28.90 12.54
CA GLN A 106 5.26 27.84 13.18
C GLN A 106 5.24 26.56 12.35
N ARG A 107 6.38 25.92 12.26
CA ARG A 107 6.51 24.59 11.67
C ARG A 107 5.86 23.54 12.58
N PRO A 108 5.10 22.55 12.04
CA PRO A 108 4.58 21.45 12.85
C PRO A 108 5.72 20.60 13.42
N VAL A 109 5.54 20.15 14.66
CA VAL A 109 6.48 19.27 15.34
C VAL A 109 5.88 17.86 15.43
N VAL A 110 6.65 16.87 14.97
CA VAL A 110 6.32 15.45 15.08
C VAL A 110 7.24 14.81 16.11
N ILE A 111 6.66 14.28 17.18
CA ILE A 111 7.39 13.63 18.27
C ILE A 111 7.35 12.12 18.08
N GLY A 112 8.52 11.52 17.90
CA GLY A 112 8.72 10.11 17.57
C GLY A 112 8.77 9.84 16.08
N PHE A 113 9.67 8.96 15.66
CA PHE A 113 9.87 8.57 14.25
C PHE A 113 9.65 7.06 14.04
N GLY A 114 8.64 6.52 14.71
CA GLY A 114 8.05 5.22 14.41
C GLY A 114 7.11 5.29 13.19
N PRO A 115 6.37 4.22 12.86
CA PRO A 115 5.52 4.18 11.65
C PRO A 115 4.53 5.35 11.53
N CYS A 116 3.91 5.72 12.64
CA CYS A 116 2.99 6.87 12.67
C CYS A 116 3.72 8.19 12.41
N GLY A 117 4.82 8.43 13.12
CA GLY A 117 5.61 9.67 12.97
C GLY A 117 6.21 9.83 11.58
N ILE A 118 6.73 8.76 10.98
CA ILE A 118 7.25 8.76 9.60
C ILE A 118 6.15 9.17 8.62
N LEU A 119 4.97 8.54 8.68
CA LEU A 119 3.88 8.84 7.75
C LEU A 119 3.27 10.22 8.00
N ALA A 120 3.19 10.67 9.25
CA ALA A 120 2.78 12.02 9.59
C ALA A 120 3.75 13.07 9.03
N ALA A 121 5.05 12.90 9.30
CA ALA A 121 6.09 13.80 8.80
C ALA A 121 6.14 13.82 7.27
N LEU A 122 6.08 12.66 6.61
CA LEU A 122 6.04 12.58 5.14
C LEU A 122 4.80 13.30 4.57
N SER A 123 3.63 13.10 5.16
CA SER A 123 2.42 13.79 4.70
C SER A 123 2.53 15.30 4.88
N LEU A 124 3.04 15.76 6.00
CA LEU A 124 3.28 17.19 6.25
C LEU A 124 4.33 17.78 5.29
N ALA A 125 5.39 17.03 5.00
CA ALA A 125 6.41 17.43 4.02
C ALA A 125 5.81 17.54 2.60
N GLN A 126 5.00 16.56 2.18
CA GLN A 126 4.28 16.58 0.90
C GLN A 126 3.27 17.73 0.78
N MET A 127 2.74 18.22 1.91
CA MET A 127 1.92 19.44 1.97
C MET A 127 2.76 20.72 1.91
N GLY A 128 4.09 20.65 1.99
CA GLY A 128 5.00 21.79 2.03
C GLY A 128 5.20 22.38 3.43
N LEU A 129 4.69 21.74 4.48
CA LEU A 129 4.70 22.25 5.86
C LEU A 129 6.05 22.14 6.58
N LYS A 130 7.08 21.57 5.96
CA LYS A 130 8.46 21.48 6.47
C LYS A 130 8.51 21.06 7.95
N PRO A 131 8.01 19.87 8.32
CA PRO A 131 7.89 19.44 9.72
C PRO A 131 9.25 19.40 10.42
N ILE A 132 9.25 19.59 11.74
CA ILE A 132 10.38 19.29 12.62
C ILE A 132 10.10 17.94 13.25
N VAL A 133 11.02 17.00 13.08
CA VAL A 133 10.86 15.64 13.65
C VAL A 133 11.83 15.45 14.81
N LEU A 134 11.31 15.02 15.95
CA LEU A 134 12.08 14.70 17.15
C LEU A 134 11.99 13.22 17.42
N GLU A 135 13.13 12.51 17.32
CA GLU A 135 13.25 11.10 17.68
C GLU A 135 14.27 10.94 18.80
N ARG A 136 13.87 10.25 19.86
CA ARG A 136 14.72 10.03 21.05
C ARG A 136 15.82 9.01 20.79
N GLY A 137 15.49 7.97 20.04
CA GLY A 137 16.44 6.92 19.72
C GLY A 137 17.33 7.28 18.53
N LYS A 138 18.21 6.36 18.19
CA LYS A 138 19.18 6.54 17.10
C LYS A 138 18.55 6.26 15.74
N ASP A 139 19.27 6.68 14.69
CA ASP A 139 18.94 6.31 13.31
C ASP A 139 18.93 4.78 13.13
N VAL A 140 18.24 4.31 12.10
CA VAL A 140 17.97 2.88 11.89
C VAL A 140 19.23 2.04 11.73
N ARG A 141 20.33 2.59 11.19
CA ARG A 141 21.60 1.86 11.04
C ARG A 141 22.31 1.69 12.37
N GLN A 142 22.40 2.74 13.16
CA GLN A 142 23.00 2.66 14.49
C GLN A 142 22.13 1.80 15.42
N ARG A 143 20.81 1.96 15.34
CA ARG A 143 19.84 1.13 16.05
C ARG A 143 19.98 -0.35 15.71
N THR A 144 20.28 -0.69 14.44
CA THR A 144 20.59 -2.08 14.04
C THR A 144 21.79 -2.62 14.82
N LYS A 145 22.87 -1.83 14.95
CA LYS A 145 24.04 -2.24 15.73
C LYS A 145 23.71 -2.44 17.22
N ASP A 146 22.94 -1.54 17.80
CA ASP A 146 22.52 -1.62 19.20
C ASP A 146 21.62 -2.85 19.45
N THR A 147 20.73 -3.16 18.54
CA THR A 147 19.87 -4.36 18.58
C THR A 147 20.70 -5.65 18.49
N TRP A 148 21.69 -5.72 17.59
CA TRP A 148 22.62 -6.83 17.52
C TRP A 148 23.50 -6.93 18.78
N GLY A 149 23.86 -5.80 19.37
CA GLY A 149 24.56 -5.73 20.65
C GLY A 149 23.76 -6.36 21.78
N LEU A 150 22.46 -6.11 21.82
CA LEU A 150 21.54 -6.74 22.78
C LEU A 150 21.44 -8.25 22.54
N TRP A 151 21.18 -8.69 21.34
CA TRP A 151 20.95 -10.11 21.03
C TRP A 151 22.21 -10.98 21.20
N ARG A 152 23.37 -10.47 20.77
CA ARG A 152 24.62 -11.25 20.78
C ARG A 152 25.47 -11.04 22.02
N LYS A 153 25.43 -9.85 22.65
CA LYS A 153 26.32 -9.46 23.75
C LYS A 153 25.55 -9.10 25.00
N ARG A 154 24.22 -9.22 25.04
CA ARG A 154 23.35 -8.84 26.17
C ARG A 154 23.57 -7.40 26.65
N LYS A 155 23.94 -6.50 25.74
CA LYS A 155 24.15 -5.08 26.03
C LYS A 155 22.91 -4.29 25.60
N LEU A 156 22.08 -3.94 26.58
CA LEU A 156 20.92 -3.10 26.36
C LEU A 156 21.31 -1.63 26.29
N ASN A 157 20.90 -0.94 25.23
CA ASN A 157 20.82 0.52 25.18
C ASN A 157 19.37 0.91 25.44
N PRO A 158 19.03 1.60 26.56
CA PRO A 158 17.63 1.91 26.89
C PRO A 158 16.98 2.87 25.92
N GLU A 159 17.76 3.70 25.22
CA GLU A 159 17.24 4.70 24.24
C GLU A 159 17.28 4.19 22.78
N SER A 160 17.96 3.09 22.50
CA SER A 160 18.14 2.57 21.13
C SER A 160 18.20 1.04 21.13
N ASN A 161 17.10 0.39 20.79
CA ASN A 161 16.95 -1.07 20.85
C ASN A 161 15.83 -1.55 19.92
N VAL A 162 15.30 -2.76 20.13
CA VAL A 162 14.22 -3.33 19.33
C VAL A 162 12.94 -2.48 19.37
N GLN A 163 12.65 -1.82 20.51
CA GLN A 163 11.43 -1.02 20.69
C GLN A 163 11.61 0.44 20.31
N PHE A 164 12.75 1.03 20.68
CA PHE A 164 12.99 2.48 20.60
C PHE A 164 13.98 2.83 19.51
N GLY A 165 13.69 3.94 18.84
CA GLY A 165 14.48 4.51 17.77
C GLY A 165 13.75 4.55 16.43
N GLU A 166 14.42 5.11 15.43
CA GLU A 166 13.89 5.34 14.10
C GLU A 166 13.29 4.08 13.48
N GLY A 167 12.10 4.21 12.90
CA GLY A 167 11.34 3.11 12.29
C GLY A 167 10.43 2.35 13.25
N GLY A 168 10.59 2.54 14.58
CA GLY A 168 9.78 1.88 15.61
C GLY A 168 10.01 0.38 15.74
N ALA A 169 9.23 -0.31 16.54
CA ALA A 169 9.40 -1.72 16.84
C ALA A 169 9.26 -2.66 15.63
N GLY A 170 8.50 -2.23 14.60
CA GLY A 170 8.31 -3.01 13.38
C GLY A 170 9.54 -3.19 12.50
N THR A 171 10.56 -2.34 12.65
CA THR A 171 11.76 -2.35 11.79
C THR A 171 12.54 -3.67 11.81
N PHE A 172 12.50 -4.39 12.93
CA PHE A 172 13.19 -5.69 13.10
C PHE A 172 12.24 -6.88 12.99
N SER A 173 11.04 -6.68 12.47
CA SER A 173 10.10 -7.73 12.12
C SER A 173 10.28 -8.17 10.66
N ASP A 174 9.42 -9.08 10.17
CA ASP A 174 9.33 -9.41 8.75
C ASP A 174 8.50 -8.40 7.94
N GLY A 175 7.97 -7.36 8.59
CA GLY A 175 7.22 -6.30 7.94
C GLY A 175 5.85 -6.74 7.42
N LYS A 176 5.13 -7.56 8.17
CA LYS A 176 3.74 -7.92 7.85
C LYS A 176 2.85 -6.69 7.84
N LEU A 177 2.14 -6.48 6.73
CA LEU A 177 1.24 -5.36 6.49
C LEU A 177 -0.22 -5.82 6.56
N TYR A 178 -0.60 -6.39 7.69
CA TYR A 178 -1.96 -6.87 7.90
C TYR A 178 -2.69 -5.99 8.92
N SER A 179 -3.86 -5.50 8.54
CA SER A 179 -4.75 -4.76 9.42
C SER A 179 -6.18 -5.27 9.29
N GLN A 180 -6.92 -5.29 10.41
CA GLN A 180 -8.36 -5.58 10.43
C GLN A 180 -9.21 -4.32 10.28
N VAL A 181 -8.58 -3.15 10.14
CA VAL A 181 -9.28 -1.87 9.97
C VAL A 181 -10.02 -1.86 8.63
N LYS A 182 -11.30 -1.51 8.67
CA LYS A 182 -12.10 -1.27 7.46
C LYS A 182 -11.71 0.09 6.88
N ASP A 183 -10.86 0.09 5.89
CA ASP A 183 -10.33 1.31 5.25
C ASP A 183 -11.27 1.78 4.11
N GLN A 184 -12.37 2.41 4.48
CA GLN A 184 -13.34 2.95 3.51
C GLN A 184 -12.79 4.12 2.67
N ARG A 185 -11.75 4.80 3.15
CA ARG A 185 -11.13 5.96 2.51
C ARG A 185 -9.87 5.61 1.73
N PHE A 186 -9.50 4.33 1.65
CA PHE A 186 -8.29 3.84 0.99
C PHE A 186 -6.98 4.48 1.49
N LEU A 187 -6.93 4.90 2.77
CA LEU A 187 -5.74 5.50 3.37
C LEU A 187 -4.57 4.51 3.45
N GLY A 188 -4.87 3.24 3.69
CA GLY A 188 -3.88 2.17 3.65
C GLY A 188 -3.20 2.07 2.28
N ARG A 189 -3.91 2.39 1.20
CA ARG A 189 -3.35 2.40 -0.15
C ARG A 189 -2.31 3.51 -0.33
N LYS A 190 -2.54 4.70 0.23
CA LYS A 190 -1.53 5.76 0.31
C LYS A 190 -0.27 5.26 1.02
N VAL A 191 -0.42 4.61 2.18
CA VAL A 191 0.70 4.05 2.95
C VAL A 191 1.49 3.06 2.10
N LEU A 192 0.82 2.08 1.48
CA LEU A 192 1.48 1.09 0.61
C LEU A 192 2.21 1.74 -0.57
N THR A 193 1.59 2.76 -1.19
CA THR A 193 2.22 3.51 -2.29
C THR A 193 3.51 4.19 -1.84
N GLU A 194 3.53 4.81 -0.66
CA GLU A 194 4.75 5.44 -0.13
C GLU A 194 5.82 4.39 0.22
N PHE A 195 5.42 3.21 0.71
CA PHE A 195 6.36 2.12 0.94
C PHE A 195 6.98 1.59 -0.36
N VAL A 196 6.20 1.46 -1.43
CA VAL A 196 6.72 1.06 -2.75
C VAL A 196 7.69 2.11 -3.29
N LYS A 197 7.35 3.40 -3.22
CA LYS A 197 8.27 4.49 -3.58
C LYS A 197 9.57 4.46 -2.79
N ALA A 198 9.51 4.04 -1.53
CA ALA A 198 10.66 3.89 -0.66
C ALA A 198 11.43 2.56 -0.85
N GLY A 199 11.03 1.72 -1.82
CA GLY A 199 11.73 0.50 -2.21
C GLY A 199 11.13 -0.80 -1.68
N ALA A 200 9.90 -0.79 -1.17
CA ALA A 200 9.17 -2.01 -0.89
C ALA A 200 8.75 -2.71 -2.21
N PRO A 201 8.54 -4.03 -2.21
CA PRO A 201 8.08 -4.74 -3.39
C PRO A 201 6.71 -4.25 -3.87
N GLU A 202 6.53 -4.07 -5.18
CA GLU A 202 5.25 -3.63 -5.76
C GLU A 202 4.08 -4.57 -5.44
N GLU A 203 4.36 -5.85 -5.24
CA GLU A 203 3.35 -6.86 -4.93
C GLU A 203 2.58 -6.57 -3.62
N ILE A 204 3.13 -5.75 -2.70
CA ILE A 204 2.41 -5.35 -1.48
C ILE A 204 1.14 -4.56 -1.80
N MET A 205 1.05 -3.95 -2.98
CA MET A 205 -0.10 -3.19 -3.42
C MET A 205 -1.35 -4.06 -3.65
N TYR A 206 -1.16 -5.35 -3.94
CA TYR A 206 -2.28 -6.19 -4.35
C TYR A 206 -2.34 -7.57 -3.67
N VAL A 207 -1.23 -8.08 -3.13
CA VAL A 207 -1.24 -9.38 -2.44
C VAL A 207 -1.98 -9.27 -1.12
N SER A 208 -2.86 -10.24 -0.84
CA SER A 208 -3.52 -10.35 0.46
C SER A 208 -2.52 -10.74 1.54
N LYS A 209 -2.50 -10.02 2.66
CA LYS A 209 -1.54 -10.20 3.77
C LYS A 209 -0.07 -10.04 3.32
N PRO A 210 0.29 -8.91 2.72
CA PRO A 210 1.63 -8.69 2.22
C PRO A 210 2.65 -8.51 3.35
N HIS A 211 3.94 -8.73 3.03
CA HIS A 211 5.05 -8.41 3.91
C HIS A 211 6.22 -7.85 3.10
N ILE A 212 7.03 -7.02 3.75
CA ILE A 212 8.13 -6.30 3.08
C ILE A 212 9.42 -7.10 3.14
N GLY A 213 9.66 -7.77 4.27
CA GLY A 213 10.90 -8.46 4.59
C GLY A 213 11.88 -7.57 5.37
N THR A 214 12.52 -8.16 6.38
CA THR A 214 13.34 -7.46 7.39
C THR A 214 14.43 -6.57 6.80
N PHE A 215 15.18 -7.08 5.80
CA PHE A 215 16.29 -6.30 5.22
C PHE A 215 15.83 -5.08 4.43
N LYS A 216 14.66 -5.18 3.78
CA LYS A 216 14.09 -4.07 3.00
C LYS A 216 13.54 -2.96 3.90
N LEU A 217 13.07 -3.30 5.11
CA LEU A 217 12.53 -2.32 6.06
C LEU A 217 13.55 -1.24 6.44
N VAL A 218 14.79 -1.63 6.71
CA VAL A 218 15.86 -0.68 7.06
C VAL A 218 16.09 0.32 5.92
N LYS A 219 16.22 -0.17 4.69
CA LYS A 219 16.42 0.69 3.52
C LYS A 219 15.21 1.58 3.26
N MET A 220 14.01 1.05 3.41
CA MET A 220 12.76 1.79 3.24
C MET A 220 12.68 2.97 4.23
N VAL A 221 12.99 2.73 5.51
CA VAL A 221 12.98 3.80 6.53
C VAL A 221 14.00 4.89 6.19
N GLU A 222 15.20 4.53 5.74
CA GLU A 222 16.21 5.51 5.29
C GLU A 222 15.72 6.34 4.11
N THR A 223 15.09 5.70 3.13
CA THR A 223 14.57 6.38 1.94
C THR A 223 13.43 7.34 2.33
N MET A 224 12.50 6.90 3.20
CA MET A 224 11.42 7.77 3.68
C MET A 224 11.94 8.96 4.48
N ARG A 225 12.99 8.76 5.31
CA ARG A 225 13.63 9.87 6.02
C ARG A 225 14.25 10.89 5.05
N ALA A 226 14.89 10.40 3.99
CA ALA A 226 15.52 11.29 3.00
C ALA A 226 14.51 12.09 2.17
N GLU A 227 13.28 11.59 2.05
CA GLU A 227 12.18 12.27 1.36
C GLU A 227 11.55 13.38 2.22
N ILE A 228 11.60 13.25 3.55
CA ILE A 228 11.06 14.22 4.52
C ILE A 228 11.98 15.41 4.71
#